data_b0118c798f37c96a019cacab646414ee
#
_entry.id   b0118c798f37c96a019cacab646414ee
#
_cell.length_a   1.000
_cell.length_b   1.000
_cell.length_c   1.000
_cell.angle_alpha   90.00
_cell.angle_beta   90.00
_cell.angle_gamma   90.00
#
_symmetry.space_group_name_H-M   'P 1'
#
loop_
_entity.id
_entity.type
_entity.pdbx_description
1 polymer ?
#
loop_
_entity_poly.entity_id
_entity_poly.type
_entity_poly.pdbx_seq_one_letter_code
_entity_poly.pdbx_strand_id
1 'polypeptide(L)'
;MRLTAKTVPTHLIAEADITQMGWLLRKSKLDELPQLWNVLLGDMSFVGPRPNLVMQWYLTNQREINKIYTLKPGITGLAQLKKIDMSQPDLLVETDVKMMSNFTLSTYFLLIIKTLWRLLSGVMKYLFTFRW
;
A
#
# COMPACT_ATOMS: atom_id res chain seq x y z
N MET A 1 12.23 11.64 -6.73
CA MET A 1 11.65 11.98 -8.05
C MET A 1 12.56 12.98 -8.74
N ARG A 2 12.64 12.92 -10.06
CA ARG A 2 13.32 13.97 -10.82
C ARG A 2 12.51 15.26 -10.77
N LEU A 3 13.17 16.43 -10.85
CA LEU A 3 12.50 17.73 -10.78
C LEU A 3 11.45 17.97 -11.88
N THR A 4 11.54 17.24 -12.99
CA THR A 4 10.62 17.29 -14.13
C THR A 4 9.44 16.31 -14.03
N ALA A 5 9.39 15.48 -12.97
CA ALA A 5 8.35 14.48 -12.82
C ALA A 5 6.97 15.14 -12.55
N LYS A 6 5.97 14.71 -13.29
CA LYS A 6 4.58 15.17 -13.09
C LYS A 6 4.01 14.64 -11.78
N THR A 7 3.20 15.46 -11.10
CA THR A 7 2.45 15.04 -9.91
C THR A 7 1.27 14.17 -10.35
N VAL A 8 1.49 12.87 -10.44
CA VAL A 8 0.48 11.89 -10.85
C VAL A 8 0.42 10.73 -9.84
N PRO A 9 -0.67 9.97 -9.79
CA PRO A 9 -0.76 8.76 -8.97
C PRO A 9 0.41 7.82 -9.22
N THR A 10 0.88 7.14 -8.18
CA THR A 10 2.12 6.32 -8.19
C THR A 10 2.13 5.25 -9.28
N HIS A 11 0.96 4.69 -9.62
CA HIS A 11 0.83 3.67 -10.67
C HIS A 11 0.94 4.21 -12.11
N LEU A 12 0.86 5.55 -12.27
CA LEU A 12 1.02 6.21 -13.57
C LEU A 12 2.42 6.82 -13.77
N ILE A 13 3.32 6.68 -12.79
CA ILE A 13 4.67 7.21 -12.90
C ILE A 13 5.51 6.24 -13.74
N ALA A 14 6.07 6.73 -14.84
CA ALA A 14 7.02 5.96 -15.64
C ALA A 14 8.30 5.66 -14.82
N GLU A 15 8.90 4.49 -15.01
CA GLU A 15 10.15 4.12 -14.34
C GLU A 15 11.29 5.11 -14.62
N ALA A 16 11.27 5.74 -15.79
CA ALA A 16 12.25 6.76 -16.19
C ALA A 16 12.24 8.03 -15.30
N ASP A 17 11.12 8.30 -14.61
CA ASP A 17 10.97 9.46 -13.72
C ASP A 17 11.45 9.19 -12.29
N ILE A 18 11.89 7.96 -12.01
CA ILE A 18 12.35 7.54 -10.70
C ILE A 18 13.89 7.61 -10.66
N THR A 19 14.45 8.27 -9.65
CA THR A 19 15.88 8.22 -9.40
C THR A 19 16.29 6.84 -8.88
N GLN A 20 17.56 6.44 -9.05
CA GLN A 20 18.08 5.18 -8.52
C GLN A 20 17.83 5.04 -7.02
N MET A 21 18.02 6.11 -6.24
CA MET A 21 17.73 6.15 -4.81
C MET A 21 16.23 5.98 -4.56
N GLY A 22 15.38 6.65 -5.32
CA GLY A 22 13.92 6.52 -5.22
C GLY A 22 13.43 5.10 -5.55
N TRP A 23 14.06 4.44 -6.51
CA TRP A 23 13.78 3.04 -6.83
C TRP A 23 14.16 2.10 -5.67
N LEU A 24 15.36 2.30 -5.07
CA LEU A 24 15.81 1.53 -3.91
C LEU A 24 14.88 1.71 -2.71
N LEU A 25 14.50 2.95 -2.39
CA LEU A 25 13.58 3.26 -1.30
C LEU A 25 12.21 2.59 -1.50
N ARG A 26 11.64 2.66 -2.71
CA ARG A 26 10.37 1.98 -3.03
C ARG A 26 10.47 0.46 -2.96
N LYS A 27 11.56 -0.12 -3.46
CA LYS A 27 11.77 -1.56 -3.43
C LYS A 27 11.91 -2.09 -2.01
N SER A 28 12.59 -1.35 -1.14
CA SER A 28 12.75 -1.68 0.28
C SER A 28 11.57 -1.27 1.15
N LYS A 29 10.55 -0.58 0.59
CA LYS A 29 9.41 -0.01 1.34
C LYS A 29 9.81 1.04 2.38
N LEU A 30 11.02 1.57 2.33
CA LEU A 30 11.51 2.61 3.22
C LEU A 30 10.81 3.96 2.96
N ASP A 31 10.26 4.16 1.78
CA ASP A 31 9.42 5.32 1.44
C ASP A 31 8.10 5.34 2.23
N GLU A 32 7.69 4.22 2.80
CA GLU A 32 6.49 4.13 3.64
C GLU A 32 6.80 4.37 5.15
N LEU A 33 8.07 4.48 5.56
CA LEU A 33 8.45 4.73 6.96
C LEU A 33 7.84 6.01 7.57
N PRO A 34 7.71 7.14 6.85
CA PRO A 34 7.04 8.32 7.39
C PRO A 34 5.57 8.06 7.78
N GLN A 35 4.91 7.05 7.19
CA GLN A 35 3.55 6.66 7.55
C GLN A 35 3.46 6.05 8.96
N LEU A 36 4.58 5.52 9.49
CA LEU A 36 4.62 5.06 10.89
C LEU A 36 4.34 6.19 11.88
N TRP A 37 4.74 7.40 11.54
CA TRP A 37 4.41 8.58 12.34
C TRP A 37 2.89 8.82 12.40
N ASN A 38 2.20 8.68 11.26
CA ASN A 38 0.75 8.78 11.21
C ASN A 38 0.05 7.67 12.00
N VAL A 39 0.68 6.48 12.09
CA VAL A 39 0.16 5.40 12.95
C VAL A 39 0.32 5.77 14.42
N LEU A 40 1.45 6.35 14.83
CA LEU A 40 1.68 6.81 16.21
C LEU A 40 0.72 7.93 16.60
N LEU A 41 0.41 8.85 15.69
CA LEU A 41 -0.57 9.92 15.91
C LEU A 41 -2.01 9.39 15.92
N GLY A 42 -2.24 8.16 15.45
CA GLY A 42 -3.56 7.55 15.38
C GLY A 42 -4.37 7.90 14.13
N ASP A 43 -3.77 8.57 13.15
CA ASP A 43 -4.41 8.89 11.86
C ASP A 43 -4.46 7.69 10.92
N MET A 44 -3.53 6.77 11.08
CA MET A 44 -3.43 5.53 10.31
C MET A 44 -3.36 4.30 11.22
N SER A 45 -3.53 3.13 10.62
CA SER A 45 -3.30 1.82 11.25
C SER A 45 -2.20 1.06 10.50
N PHE A 46 -1.63 0.02 11.11
CA PHE A 46 -0.76 -0.90 10.36
C PHE A 46 -1.52 -1.62 9.27
N VAL A 47 -2.75 -2.07 9.57
CA VAL A 47 -3.60 -2.82 8.64
C VAL A 47 -4.87 -2.03 8.35
N GLY A 48 -5.14 -1.84 7.07
CA GLY A 48 -6.32 -1.11 6.61
C GLY A 48 -6.32 -0.93 5.08
N PRO A 49 -7.37 -0.33 4.53
CA PRO A 49 -7.41 0.04 3.12
C PRO A 49 -6.30 1.06 2.82
N ARG A 50 -5.66 0.94 1.66
CA ARG A 50 -4.61 1.88 1.26
C ARG A 50 -5.21 3.28 1.04
N PRO A 51 -4.59 4.36 1.57
CA PRO A 51 -5.04 5.72 1.29
C PRO A 51 -5.11 5.99 -0.22
N ASN A 52 -6.17 6.62 -0.67
CA ASN A 52 -6.32 7.06 -2.06
C ASN A 52 -6.24 8.58 -2.17
N LEU A 53 -5.94 9.07 -3.37
CA LEU A 53 -5.95 10.49 -3.66
C LEU A 53 -7.39 10.99 -3.87
N VAL A 54 -7.66 12.22 -3.45
CA VAL A 54 -8.97 12.87 -3.64
C VAL A 54 -9.39 12.91 -5.11
N MET A 55 -8.42 13.01 -6.02
CA MET A 55 -8.64 12.99 -7.48
C MET A 55 -9.22 11.66 -8.00
N GLN A 56 -9.16 10.58 -7.23
CA GLN A 56 -9.72 9.27 -7.57
C GLN A 56 -11.19 9.20 -7.13
N TRP A 57 -12.00 10.14 -7.59
CA TRP A 57 -13.40 10.34 -7.18
C TRP A 57 -14.25 9.06 -7.27
N TYR A 58 -14.06 8.25 -8.31
CA TYR A 58 -14.78 6.98 -8.47
C TYR A 58 -14.48 6.02 -7.32
N LEU A 59 -13.20 5.78 -7.04
CA LEU A 59 -12.76 4.93 -5.93
C LEU A 59 -13.23 5.47 -4.58
N THR A 60 -13.15 6.80 -4.40
CA THR A 60 -13.61 7.47 -3.18
C THR A 60 -15.10 7.25 -2.96
N ASN A 61 -15.92 7.46 -3.98
CA ASN A 61 -17.37 7.25 -3.93
C ASN A 61 -17.73 5.79 -3.63
N GLN A 62 -17.09 4.85 -4.33
CA GLN A 62 -17.33 3.42 -4.08
C GLN A 62 -16.96 2.98 -2.65
N ARG A 63 -15.87 3.50 -2.10
CA ARG A 63 -15.46 3.24 -0.72
C ARG A 63 -16.40 3.86 0.31
N GLU A 64 -16.96 5.03 0.01
CA GLU A 64 -17.94 5.70 0.86
C GLU A 64 -19.26 4.92 0.91
N ILE A 65 -19.80 4.52 -0.25
CA ILE A 65 -21.00 3.70 -0.36
C ILE A 65 -20.85 2.39 0.45
N ASN A 66 -19.68 1.76 0.36
CA ASN A 66 -19.37 0.51 1.05
C ASN A 66 -18.88 0.72 2.50
N LYS A 67 -18.92 1.94 3.03
CA LYS A 67 -18.52 2.30 4.41
C LYS A 67 -17.07 1.89 4.76
N ILE A 68 -16.18 1.79 3.77
CA ILE A 68 -14.79 1.37 3.99
C ILE A 68 -14.03 2.37 4.84
N TYR A 69 -14.40 3.64 4.81
CA TYR A 69 -13.82 4.70 5.65
C TYR A 69 -14.15 4.62 7.14
N THR A 70 -14.94 3.62 7.57
CA THR A 70 -15.04 3.28 8.99
C THR A 70 -13.75 2.66 9.53
N LEU A 71 -12.92 2.10 8.63
CA LEU A 71 -11.58 1.64 8.96
C LEU A 71 -10.56 2.76 8.72
N LYS A 72 -9.60 2.90 9.62
CA LYS A 72 -8.45 3.77 9.40
C LYS A 72 -7.64 3.27 8.21
N PRO A 73 -7.06 4.16 7.37
CA PRO A 73 -6.18 3.75 6.30
C PRO A 73 -4.97 2.99 6.86
N GLY A 74 -4.50 1.99 6.11
CA GLY A 74 -3.42 1.11 6.55
C GLY A 74 -2.14 1.23 5.73
N ILE A 75 -0.99 0.95 6.37
CA ILE A 75 0.29 0.77 5.69
C ILE A 75 0.23 -0.51 4.85
N THR A 76 -0.40 -1.56 5.37
CA THR A 76 -0.64 -2.82 4.66
C THR A 76 -2.10 -3.22 4.72
N GLY A 77 -2.50 -4.16 3.88
CA GLY A 77 -3.85 -4.69 3.83
C GLY A 77 -3.98 -5.83 2.82
N LEU A 78 -5.18 -6.39 2.75
CA LEU A 78 -5.44 -7.55 1.89
C LEU A 78 -5.19 -7.25 0.41
N ALA A 79 -5.59 -6.07 -0.07
CA ALA A 79 -5.39 -5.65 -1.45
C ALA A 79 -3.90 -5.50 -1.79
N GLN A 80 -3.11 -4.86 -0.89
CA GLN A 80 -1.68 -4.70 -1.09
C GLN A 80 -0.96 -6.06 -1.14
N LEU A 81 -1.35 -7.02 -0.29
CA LEU A 81 -0.82 -8.38 -0.31
C LEU A 81 -1.18 -9.14 -1.59
N LYS A 82 -2.33 -8.87 -2.18
CA LYS A 82 -2.75 -9.44 -3.46
C LYS A 82 -2.20 -8.70 -4.67
N LYS A 83 -1.42 -7.62 -4.49
CA LYS A 83 -0.93 -6.72 -5.55
C LYS A 83 -2.05 -6.05 -6.37
N ILE A 84 -3.22 -5.89 -5.77
CA ILE A 84 -4.32 -5.14 -6.35
C ILE A 84 -4.05 -3.66 -6.07
N ASP A 85 -4.02 -2.86 -7.11
CA ASP A 85 -3.77 -1.42 -7.03
C ASP A 85 -4.98 -0.60 -7.49
N MET A 86 -4.80 0.71 -7.56
CA MET A 86 -5.86 1.65 -7.89
C MET A 86 -6.21 1.70 -9.39
N SER A 87 -5.53 0.91 -10.23
CA SER A 87 -5.89 0.74 -11.65
C SER A 87 -7.13 -0.17 -11.82
N GLN A 88 -7.45 -0.96 -10.78
CA GLN A 88 -8.59 -1.86 -10.73
C GLN A 88 -9.51 -1.49 -9.55
N PRO A 89 -10.23 -0.37 -9.62
CA PRO A 89 -10.94 0.19 -8.47
C PRO A 89 -12.05 -0.73 -7.94
N ASP A 90 -12.79 -1.43 -8.81
CA ASP A 90 -13.87 -2.32 -8.39
C ASP A 90 -13.34 -3.53 -7.62
N LEU A 91 -12.30 -4.17 -8.13
CA LEU A 91 -11.65 -5.30 -7.46
C LEU A 91 -10.98 -4.87 -6.13
N LEU A 92 -10.47 -3.63 -6.11
CA LEU A 92 -9.89 -3.04 -4.91
C LEU A 92 -10.97 -2.85 -3.83
N VAL A 93 -12.10 -2.27 -4.19
CA VAL A 93 -13.23 -2.07 -3.26
C VAL A 93 -13.78 -3.41 -2.75
N GLU A 94 -14.00 -4.38 -3.64
CA GLU A 94 -14.44 -5.73 -3.26
C GLU A 94 -13.47 -6.37 -2.25
N THR A 95 -12.17 -6.22 -2.50
CA THR A 95 -11.13 -6.77 -1.60
C THR A 95 -11.09 -6.04 -0.26
N ASP A 96 -11.29 -4.72 -0.25
CA ASP A 96 -11.38 -3.92 0.98
C ASP A 96 -12.63 -4.30 1.79
N VAL A 97 -13.79 -4.51 1.15
CA VAL A 97 -15.03 -5.00 1.79
C VAL A 97 -14.81 -6.39 2.39
N LYS A 98 -14.15 -7.29 1.65
CA LYS A 98 -13.82 -8.63 2.15
C LYS A 98 -12.87 -8.58 3.34
N MET A 99 -11.91 -7.67 3.35
CA MET A 99 -11.04 -7.46 4.50
C MET A 99 -11.85 -6.96 5.70
N MET A 100 -12.73 -5.98 5.49
CA MET A 100 -13.56 -5.38 6.53
C MET A 100 -14.51 -6.40 7.18
N SER A 101 -15.17 -7.24 6.38
CA SER A 101 -16.11 -8.26 6.89
C SER A 101 -15.45 -9.33 7.76
N ASN A 102 -14.14 -9.57 7.56
CA ASN A 102 -13.35 -10.54 8.30
C ASN A 102 -12.32 -9.89 9.22
N PHE A 103 -12.53 -8.62 9.61
CA PHE A 103 -11.57 -7.86 10.39
C PHE A 103 -11.60 -8.26 11.86
N THR A 104 -10.73 -9.20 12.23
CA THR A 104 -10.51 -9.69 13.58
C THR A 104 -9.05 -9.45 14.01
N LEU A 105 -8.77 -9.53 15.32
CA LEU A 105 -7.38 -9.43 15.81
C LEU A 105 -6.48 -10.48 15.15
N SER A 106 -6.98 -11.69 14.95
CA SER A 106 -6.21 -12.77 14.31
C SER A 106 -5.88 -12.42 12.84
N THR A 107 -6.84 -11.92 12.08
CA THR A 107 -6.61 -11.50 10.70
C THR A 107 -5.70 -10.27 10.63
N TYR A 108 -5.80 -9.35 11.59
CA TYR A 108 -4.92 -8.19 11.70
C TYR A 108 -3.45 -8.61 11.82
N PHE A 109 -3.12 -9.44 12.79
CA PHE A 109 -1.75 -9.93 12.98
C PHE A 109 -1.28 -10.82 11.84
N LEU A 110 -2.16 -11.65 11.27
CA LEU A 110 -1.84 -12.48 10.11
C LEU A 110 -1.42 -11.63 8.90
N LEU A 111 -2.10 -10.52 8.64
CA LEU A 111 -1.76 -9.61 7.54
C LEU A 111 -0.40 -8.93 7.78
N ILE A 112 -0.09 -8.54 9.02
CA ILE A 112 1.22 -7.99 9.38
C ILE A 112 2.32 -9.05 9.13
N ILE A 113 2.15 -10.27 9.64
CA ILE A 113 3.13 -11.35 9.48
C ILE A 113 3.37 -11.66 7.99
N LYS A 114 2.29 -11.76 7.19
CA LYS A 114 2.41 -11.97 5.75
C LYS A 114 3.16 -10.83 5.05
N THR A 115 2.94 -9.60 5.49
CA THR A 115 3.65 -8.43 4.95
C THR A 115 5.14 -8.49 5.28
N LEU A 116 5.48 -8.75 6.54
CA LEU A 116 6.88 -8.89 6.98
C LEU A 116 7.58 -10.04 6.25
N TRP A 117 6.93 -11.20 6.15
CA TRP A 117 7.46 -12.33 5.40
C TRP A 117 7.76 -11.99 3.94
N ARG A 118 6.84 -11.27 3.29
CA ARG A 118 7.01 -10.82 1.91
C ARG A 118 8.15 -9.82 1.74
N LEU A 119 8.32 -8.89 2.69
CA LEU A 119 9.43 -7.93 2.70
C LEU A 119 10.77 -8.67 2.86
N LEU A 120 10.88 -9.57 3.85
CA LEU A 120 12.07 -10.36 4.10
C LEU A 120 12.43 -11.25 2.91
N SER A 121 11.45 -11.95 2.32
CA SER A 121 11.69 -12.79 1.14
C SER A 121 12.12 -11.97 -0.08
N GLY A 122 11.59 -10.76 -0.25
CA GLY A 122 12.01 -9.83 -1.29
C GLY A 122 13.47 -9.36 -1.12
N VAL A 123 13.85 -8.99 0.09
CA VAL A 123 15.23 -8.60 0.44
C VAL A 123 16.20 -9.76 0.26
N MET A 124 15.84 -10.96 0.76
CA MET A 124 16.67 -12.17 0.59
C MET A 124 16.92 -12.48 -0.88
N LYS A 125 15.88 -12.47 -1.70
CA LYS A 125 16.01 -12.71 -3.14
C LYS A 125 16.96 -11.69 -3.79
N TYR A 126 16.92 -10.44 -3.36
CA TYR A 126 17.81 -9.39 -3.87
C TYR A 126 19.27 -9.63 -3.48
N LEU A 127 19.55 -9.96 -2.22
CA LEU A 127 20.89 -10.25 -1.72
C LEU A 127 21.54 -11.45 -2.46
N PHE A 128 20.73 -12.46 -2.80
CA PHE A 128 21.21 -13.63 -3.54
C PHE A 128 21.43 -13.35 -5.05
N THR A 129 20.68 -12.40 -5.64
CA THR A 129 20.82 -12.06 -7.06
C THR A 129 22.05 -11.17 -7.35
N PHE A 130 22.58 -10.47 -6.34
CA PHE A 130 23.75 -9.58 -6.47
C PHE A 130 25.09 -10.26 -6.17
N ARG A 131 25.12 -11.56 -5.96
CA ARG A 131 26.31 -12.31 -5.56
C ARG A 131 27.08 -12.99 -6.71
N TRP A 132 26.84 -12.54 -7.98
CA TRP A 132 27.63 -13.00 -9.14
C TRP A 132 27.96 -11.82 -10.05
#